data_fd10b59bcea4fd655dd1af6ac30f2154
#
_entry.id   fd10b59bcea4fd655dd1af6ac30f2154
#
_cell.length_a   1.000
_cell.length_b   1.000
_cell.length_c   1.000
_cell.angle_alpha   90.00
_cell.angle_beta   90.00
_cell.angle_gamma   90.00
#
_symmetry.space_group_name_H-M   'P 1'
#
loop_
_entity.id
_entity.type
_entity.pdbx_description
1 polymer ?
#
loop_
_entity_poly.entity_id
_entity_poly.type
_entity_poly.pdbx_seq_one_letter_code
_entity_poly.pdbx_strand_id
1 'polypeptide(L)'
;MKGSEKRLISLYDGSNVRMIIPVYQRNYDWTRDNCRQLFDDLVSLIKNNRQNHFFGSVVEMGTQEGIGEVSIIDGQQRITTVYLLMLALVKLLEEEKITSADPQLARRIRVSYLEDEFQPEDKKLRLKPVKNDEMALKRLFKDEKDYLLSSNLTNNFRYFYERILDQELTADELFKAIQKLMIIDISLKQGEDDAQLIFESLNSTGLDLTEADKVRNYVLMNQPVKVQESLYENYWNKIEVNTNYEVSNFLRNYLTFNLKRVPKIQKVYLEFKKYSEKNDSDIEELLSDLERYSEINRDISNASTGEREVDEVLHRLNILDMRVIKPFLLPLINYWKLNKIDFKALIGSLKVVETFIFRRTMCSFPTNALNKIFATLFSETIKLTNQGNTEFLPVLSYILINKADSSRYPKDSEFLKSFDDKDIYDMNKNARKYLFDRLENRNCQIFCVNRSFS
;
A
#
# COMPACT_ATOMS: atom_id res chain seq x y z
N MET A 1 21.20 14.27 15.68
CA MET A 1 21.36 14.13 14.20
C MET A 1 22.74 14.60 13.77
N LYS A 2 23.45 13.83 12.93
CA LYS A 2 24.75 14.17 12.37
C LYS A 2 24.76 13.80 10.89
N GLY A 3 25.07 14.77 10.02
CA GLY A 3 25.22 14.56 8.57
C GLY A 3 26.69 14.56 8.16
N SER A 4 27.09 13.65 7.28
CA SER A 4 28.46 13.57 6.75
C SER A 4 28.47 13.02 5.32
N GLU A 5 29.42 13.48 4.53
CA GLU A 5 29.70 12.87 3.22
C GLU A 5 30.48 11.58 3.42
N LYS A 6 30.01 10.48 2.82
CA LYS A 6 30.64 9.17 2.90
C LYS A 6 30.59 8.44 1.55
N ARG A 7 31.48 7.49 1.34
CA ARG A 7 31.33 6.49 0.27
C ARG A 7 30.20 5.53 0.63
N LEU A 8 29.30 5.26 -0.31
CA LEU A 8 28.18 4.33 -0.08
C LEU A 8 28.68 2.97 0.43
N ILE A 9 29.75 2.46 -0.14
CA ILE A 9 30.32 1.15 0.22
C ILE A 9 30.73 1.07 1.69
N SER A 10 31.05 2.19 2.35
CA SER A 10 31.40 2.21 3.76
C SER A 10 30.23 1.90 4.71
N LEU A 11 28.98 1.93 4.20
CA LEU A 11 27.82 1.47 4.99
C LEU A 11 27.80 -0.06 5.16
N TYR A 12 28.41 -0.79 4.23
CA TYR A 12 28.51 -2.25 4.27
C TYR A 12 29.81 -2.72 4.95
N ASP A 13 30.82 -1.84 5.04
CA ASP A 13 32.16 -2.16 5.55
C ASP A 13 32.17 -2.01 7.06
N GLY A 14 32.48 -3.07 7.75
CA GLY A 14 32.61 -3.08 9.20
C GLY A 14 32.35 -4.47 9.77
N SER A 15 33.17 -4.88 10.73
CA SER A 15 32.88 -6.07 11.51
C SER A 15 31.58 -5.87 12.28
N ASN A 16 30.62 -6.76 12.08
CA ASN A 16 29.32 -6.80 12.74
C ASN A 16 28.32 -5.69 12.35
N VAL A 17 28.43 -5.08 11.16
CA VAL A 17 27.38 -4.16 10.66
C VAL A 17 26.37 -4.93 9.83
N ARG A 18 25.10 -4.86 10.23
CA ARG A 18 23.95 -5.41 9.51
C ARG A 18 22.92 -4.31 9.28
N MET A 19 22.59 -4.04 8.05
CA MET A 19 21.56 -3.08 7.68
C MET A 19 20.19 -3.74 7.72
N ILE A 20 19.26 -3.15 8.46
CA ILE A 20 17.89 -3.61 8.61
C ILE A 20 16.97 -2.62 7.89
N ILE A 21 16.19 -3.09 6.94
CA ILE A 21 15.08 -2.32 6.38
C ILE A 21 13.86 -2.62 7.24
N PRO A 22 13.35 -1.63 8.01
CA PRO A 22 12.24 -1.86 8.93
C PRO A 22 10.96 -2.28 8.23
N VAL A 23 10.08 -3.00 8.92
CA VAL A 23 8.82 -3.56 8.37
C VAL A 23 7.83 -2.50 7.89
N TYR A 24 7.95 -1.27 8.37
CA TYR A 24 7.12 -0.16 7.89
C TYR A 24 7.58 0.43 6.56
N GLN A 25 8.76 0.07 6.09
CA GLN A 25 9.23 0.46 4.76
C GLN A 25 8.51 -0.34 3.67
N ARG A 26 8.42 0.25 2.47
CA ARG A 26 7.87 -0.45 1.31
C ARG A 26 8.82 -1.53 0.82
N ASN A 27 8.26 -2.50 0.09
CA ASN A 27 9.05 -3.48 -0.65
C ASN A 27 9.99 -2.79 -1.64
N TYR A 28 10.95 -3.54 -2.14
CA TYR A 28 11.86 -3.07 -3.18
C TYR A 28 11.11 -2.84 -4.51
N ASP A 29 10.99 -1.56 -4.90
CA ASP A 29 10.16 -1.12 -6.01
C ASP A 29 10.95 -0.59 -7.22
N TRP A 30 12.27 -0.44 -7.10
CA TRP A 30 13.06 -0.01 -8.24
C TRP A 30 12.89 -0.96 -9.42
N THR A 31 12.69 -0.36 -10.59
CA THR A 31 12.50 -1.08 -11.85
C THR A 31 13.84 -1.24 -12.57
N ARG A 32 13.81 -2.01 -13.66
CA ARG A 32 14.96 -2.16 -14.57
C ARG A 32 15.50 -0.80 -15.07
N ASP A 33 14.65 0.20 -15.25
CA ASP A 33 15.07 1.53 -15.70
C ASP A 33 15.93 2.26 -14.67
N ASN A 34 15.61 2.14 -13.38
CA ASN A 34 16.43 2.68 -12.31
C ASN A 34 17.80 1.99 -12.25
N CYS A 35 17.83 0.67 -12.41
CA CYS A 35 19.06 -0.11 -12.45
C CYS A 35 19.92 0.23 -13.67
N ARG A 36 19.29 0.45 -14.83
CA ARG A 36 19.95 0.90 -16.05
C ARG A 36 20.63 2.26 -15.83
N GLN A 37 19.89 3.22 -15.27
CA GLN A 37 20.44 4.54 -14.99
C GLN A 37 21.68 4.45 -14.09
N LEU A 38 21.60 3.67 -13.00
CA LEU A 38 22.76 3.46 -12.11
C LEU A 38 23.94 2.87 -12.88
N PHE A 39 23.72 1.83 -13.69
CA PHE A 39 24.81 1.17 -14.41
C PHE A 39 25.43 2.11 -15.46
N ASP A 40 24.63 2.87 -16.20
CA ASP A 40 25.09 3.86 -17.17
C ASP A 40 25.90 4.98 -16.49
N ASP A 41 25.49 5.41 -15.29
CA ASP A 41 26.25 6.38 -14.48
C ASP A 41 27.61 5.81 -14.05
N LEU A 42 27.68 4.52 -13.68
CA LEU A 42 28.95 3.85 -13.33
C LEU A 42 29.89 3.74 -14.57
N VAL A 43 29.34 3.38 -15.72
CA VAL A 43 30.09 3.35 -16.98
C VAL A 43 30.63 4.74 -17.33
N SER A 44 29.78 5.76 -17.25
CA SER A 44 30.17 7.16 -17.47
C SER A 44 31.23 7.64 -16.48
N LEU A 45 31.16 7.23 -15.22
CA LEU A 45 32.11 7.58 -14.17
C LEU A 45 33.53 7.10 -14.50
N ILE A 46 33.66 5.88 -15.03
CA ILE A 46 34.97 5.32 -15.42
C ILE A 46 35.43 5.91 -16.74
N LYS A 47 34.57 5.88 -17.79
CA LYS A 47 34.97 6.37 -19.14
C LYS A 47 35.39 7.84 -19.15
N ASN A 48 34.75 8.67 -18.31
CA ASN A 48 35.06 10.10 -18.20
C ASN A 48 36.06 10.42 -17.07
N ASN A 49 36.68 9.41 -16.46
CA ASN A 49 37.63 9.51 -15.37
C ASN A 49 37.20 10.47 -14.23
N ARG A 50 35.92 10.43 -13.86
CA ARG A 50 35.39 11.25 -12.77
C ARG A 50 35.87 10.71 -11.43
N GLN A 51 36.03 11.61 -10.44
CA GLN A 51 36.52 11.24 -9.12
C GLN A 51 35.47 10.52 -8.31
N ASN A 52 34.21 11.04 -8.30
CA ASN A 52 33.09 10.55 -7.50
C ASN A 52 31.78 10.73 -8.28
N HIS A 53 30.76 9.99 -7.86
CA HIS A 53 29.37 10.16 -8.31
C HIS A 53 28.46 10.28 -7.09
N PHE A 54 27.71 11.38 -6.98
CA PHE A 54 26.75 11.57 -5.91
C PHE A 54 25.49 10.73 -6.15
N PHE A 55 25.20 9.82 -5.22
CA PHE A 55 24.11 8.84 -5.36
C PHE A 55 22.91 9.15 -4.48
N GLY A 56 22.90 10.26 -3.75
CA GLY A 56 21.81 10.74 -2.93
C GLY A 56 22.11 10.71 -1.43
N SER A 57 21.05 10.70 -0.61
CA SER A 57 21.16 10.63 0.84
C SER A 57 20.75 9.25 1.37
N VAL A 58 21.30 8.88 2.51
CA VAL A 58 20.87 7.72 3.33
C VAL A 58 20.65 8.23 4.73
N VAL A 59 19.53 7.82 5.34
CA VAL A 59 19.22 8.10 6.75
C VAL A 59 19.26 6.78 7.51
N GLU A 60 20.08 6.74 8.54
CA GLU A 60 20.25 5.56 9.35
C GLU A 60 20.03 5.87 10.85
N MET A 61 19.63 4.85 11.60
CA MET A 61 19.53 4.92 13.05
C MET A 61 20.05 3.63 13.67
N GLY A 62 21.04 3.75 14.58
CA GLY A 62 21.54 2.61 15.33
C GLY A 62 20.43 1.99 16.19
N THR A 63 20.34 0.66 16.21
CA THR A 63 19.38 -0.05 17.05
C THR A 63 19.98 -0.35 18.44
N GLN A 64 19.17 -0.22 19.49
CA GLN A 64 19.62 -0.58 20.86
C GLN A 64 19.65 -2.11 21.08
N GLU A 65 18.95 -2.89 20.27
CA GLU A 65 18.74 -4.34 20.49
C GLU A 65 19.84 -5.23 19.90
N GLY A 66 20.65 -4.73 18.97
CA GLY A 66 21.72 -5.51 18.34
C GLY A 66 23.01 -4.72 18.22
N ILE A 67 24.11 -5.24 18.80
CA ILE A 67 25.43 -4.68 18.55
C ILE A 67 25.71 -4.79 17.04
N GLY A 68 25.86 -3.64 16.37
CA GLY A 68 26.16 -3.58 14.94
C GLY A 68 24.94 -3.63 14.00
N GLU A 69 23.69 -3.62 14.49
CA GLU A 69 22.50 -3.47 13.64
C GLU A 69 22.15 -2.00 13.44
N VAL A 70 21.84 -1.63 12.19
CA VAL A 70 21.52 -0.26 11.78
C VAL A 70 20.22 -0.27 10.99
N SER A 71 19.21 0.45 11.47
CA SER A 71 17.94 0.62 10.76
C SER A 71 18.06 1.67 9.67
N ILE A 72 17.68 1.34 8.44
CA ILE A 72 17.68 2.25 7.31
C ILE A 72 16.31 2.96 7.24
N ILE A 73 16.31 4.23 7.58
CA ILE A 73 15.11 5.08 7.60
C ILE A 73 14.80 5.64 6.21
N ASP A 74 15.83 5.98 5.42
CA ASP A 74 15.69 6.38 4.02
C ASP A 74 16.91 5.90 3.20
N GLY A 75 16.72 5.73 1.89
CA GLY A 75 17.76 5.25 0.98
C GLY A 75 17.75 3.74 0.76
N GLN A 76 16.78 3.01 1.30
CA GLN A 76 16.67 1.55 1.19
C GLN A 76 16.75 1.02 -0.25
N GLN A 77 16.12 1.70 -1.22
CA GLN A 77 16.12 1.30 -2.62
C GLN A 77 17.54 1.33 -3.20
N ARG A 78 18.29 2.40 -2.91
CA ARG A 78 19.69 2.60 -3.34
C ARG A 78 20.61 1.54 -2.76
N ILE A 79 20.51 1.32 -1.45
CA ILE A 79 21.28 0.31 -0.73
C ILE A 79 21.00 -1.07 -1.33
N THR A 80 19.74 -1.48 -1.42
CA THR A 80 19.37 -2.78 -1.98
C THR A 80 19.88 -2.95 -3.40
N THR A 81 19.76 -1.92 -4.25
CA THR A 81 20.20 -2.01 -5.65
C THR A 81 21.72 -2.21 -5.78
N VAL A 82 22.52 -1.49 -4.99
CA VAL A 82 23.99 -1.68 -5.02
C VAL A 82 24.37 -3.04 -4.42
N TYR A 83 23.64 -3.53 -3.43
CA TYR A 83 23.82 -4.87 -2.91
C TYR A 83 23.58 -5.95 -3.99
N LEU A 84 22.49 -5.83 -4.78
CA LEU A 84 22.20 -6.73 -5.91
C LEU A 84 23.28 -6.66 -7.01
N LEU A 85 23.77 -5.46 -7.32
CA LEU A 85 24.84 -5.27 -8.29
C LEU A 85 26.14 -5.98 -7.84
N MET A 86 26.52 -5.81 -6.57
CA MET A 86 27.70 -6.49 -6.00
C MET A 86 27.51 -8.03 -6.01
N LEU A 87 26.30 -8.52 -5.68
CA LEU A 87 25.99 -9.95 -5.72
C LEU A 87 26.07 -10.51 -7.14
N ALA A 88 25.60 -9.79 -8.15
CA ALA A 88 25.69 -10.21 -9.55
C ALA A 88 27.16 -10.28 -10.01
N LEU A 89 27.98 -9.30 -9.64
CA LEU A 89 29.42 -9.29 -9.92
C LEU A 89 30.13 -10.50 -9.27
N VAL A 90 29.84 -10.76 -8.00
CA VAL A 90 30.43 -11.91 -7.27
C VAL A 90 30.06 -13.22 -7.93
N LYS A 91 28.77 -13.45 -8.25
CA LYS A 91 28.34 -14.69 -8.90
C LYS A 91 29.01 -14.93 -10.24
N LEU A 92 29.14 -13.90 -11.07
CA LEU A 92 29.82 -14.03 -12.38
C LEU A 92 31.31 -14.37 -12.26
N LEU A 93 31.99 -13.83 -11.23
CA LEU A 93 33.39 -14.16 -10.92
C LEU A 93 33.51 -15.60 -10.39
N GLU A 94 32.61 -16.04 -9.51
CA GLU A 94 32.60 -17.40 -8.96
C GLU A 94 32.23 -18.48 -9.98
N GLU A 95 31.37 -18.13 -10.97
CA GLU A 95 31.00 -18.97 -12.10
C GLU A 95 32.06 -18.93 -13.24
N GLU A 96 33.16 -18.23 -13.03
CA GLU A 96 34.25 -18.05 -14.02
C GLU A 96 33.80 -17.50 -15.39
N LYS A 97 32.63 -16.79 -15.41
CA LYS A 97 32.09 -16.17 -16.63
C LYS A 97 32.76 -14.85 -16.97
N ILE A 98 33.34 -14.20 -15.99
CA ILE A 98 34.19 -13.01 -16.13
C ILE A 98 35.45 -13.18 -15.30
N THR A 99 36.49 -12.41 -15.61
CA THR A 99 37.78 -12.47 -14.91
C THR A 99 38.10 -11.14 -14.25
N SER A 100 38.94 -11.17 -13.21
CA SER A 100 39.50 -10.03 -12.53
C SER A 100 41.03 -10.16 -12.45
N ALA A 101 41.73 -9.03 -12.44
CA ALA A 101 43.18 -8.98 -12.16
C ALA A 101 43.47 -9.43 -10.72
N ASP A 102 42.53 -9.27 -9.80
CA ASP A 102 42.60 -9.76 -8.43
C ASP A 102 41.82 -11.10 -8.29
N PRO A 103 42.51 -12.25 -8.21
CA PRO A 103 41.87 -13.54 -8.06
C PRO A 103 41.00 -13.68 -6.81
N GLN A 104 41.17 -12.80 -5.80
CA GLN A 104 40.41 -12.80 -4.55
C GLN A 104 39.26 -11.80 -4.56
N LEU A 105 38.99 -11.11 -5.66
CA LEU A 105 37.97 -10.03 -5.72
C LEU A 105 36.61 -10.51 -5.32
N ALA A 106 36.15 -11.67 -5.84
CA ALA A 106 34.85 -12.24 -5.49
C ALA A 106 34.72 -12.49 -3.97
N ARG A 107 35.70 -13.17 -3.38
CA ARG A 107 35.73 -13.49 -1.94
C ARG A 107 35.77 -12.20 -1.10
N ARG A 108 36.60 -11.23 -1.51
CA ARG A 108 36.70 -9.95 -0.81
C ARG A 108 35.39 -9.20 -0.81
N ILE A 109 34.69 -9.09 -1.95
CA ILE A 109 33.38 -8.44 -2.03
C ILE A 109 32.36 -9.19 -1.17
N ARG A 110 32.31 -10.52 -1.28
CA ARG A 110 31.37 -11.36 -0.54
C ARG A 110 31.51 -11.15 0.98
N VAL A 111 32.70 -11.33 1.52
CA VAL A 111 32.95 -11.28 2.97
C VAL A 111 32.86 -9.86 3.52
N SER A 112 33.35 -8.85 2.77
CA SER A 112 33.35 -7.48 3.28
C SER A 112 31.98 -6.82 3.22
N TYR A 113 31.13 -7.13 2.20
CA TYR A 113 29.93 -6.33 1.91
C TYR A 113 28.62 -7.11 1.84
N LEU A 114 28.64 -8.42 1.58
CA LEU A 114 27.42 -9.21 1.39
C LEU A 114 27.09 -10.14 2.55
N GLU A 115 28.08 -10.86 3.04
CA GLU A 115 27.92 -11.87 4.08
C GLU A 115 28.90 -11.66 5.24
N ASP A 116 28.47 -11.99 6.44
CA ASP A 116 29.33 -12.09 7.62
C ASP A 116 29.43 -13.57 8.00
N GLU A 117 30.60 -14.16 7.71
CA GLU A 117 30.87 -15.57 7.96
C GLU A 117 30.86 -15.96 9.44
N PHE A 118 30.97 -14.97 10.35
CA PHE A 118 30.99 -15.16 11.80
C PHE A 118 29.60 -15.11 12.43
N GLN A 119 28.57 -14.75 11.67
CA GLN A 119 27.20 -14.67 12.15
C GLN A 119 26.43 -15.98 11.89
N PRO A 120 25.40 -16.30 12.72
CA PRO A 120 24.49 -17.41 12.44
C PRO A 120 23.79 -17.24 11.08
N GLU A 121 23.32 -18.35 10.49
CA GLU A 121 22.76 -18.40 9.13
C GLU A 121 21.60 -17.40 8.92
N ASP A 122 20.76 -17.17 9.92
CA ASP A 122 19.66 -16.21 9.88
C ASP A 122 20.12 -14.74 9.91
N LYS A 123 21.35 -14.48 10.35
CA LYS A 123 21.96 -13.14 10.42
C LYS A 123 23.16 -12.96 9.51
N LYS A 124 23.49 -13.96 8.71
CA LYS A 124 24.67 -13.99 7.85
C LYS A 124 24.68 -12.89 6.80
N LEU A 125 23.51 -12.58 6.20
CA LEU A 125 23.42 -11.52 5.21
C LEU A 125 23.50 -10.15 5.87
N ARG A 126 24.38 -9.28 5.34
CA ARG A 126 24.57 -7.90 5.84
C ARG A 126 23.41 -6.96 5.53
N LEU A 127 22.47 -7.36 4.67
CA LEU A 127 21.22 -6.65 4.41
C LEU A 127 20.03 -7.55 4.77
N LYS A 128 19.16 -7.08 5.67
CA LYS A 128 17.84 -7.65 5.96
C LYS A 128 16.77 -6.74 5.36
N PRO A 129 16.21 -7.06 4.18
CA PRO A 129 15.04 -6.36 3.62
C PRO A 129 13.76 -6.69 4.39
N VAL A 130 12.66 -6.07 3.99
CA VAL A 130 11.32 -6.48 4.46
C VAL A 130 11.00 -7.93 4.06
N LYS A 131 10.10 -8.58 4.79
CA LYS A 131 9.89 -10.05 4.78
C LYS A 131 9.82 -10.71 3.39
N ASN A 132 9.02 -10.16 2.47
CA ASN A 132 8.86 -10.74 1.13
C ASN A 132 10.15 -10.63 0.31
N ASP A 133 10.84 -9.51 0.44
CA ASP A 133 12.11 -9.25 -0.22
C ASP A 133 13.25 -10.04 0.41
N GLU A 134 13.22 -10.28 1.73
CA GLU A 134 14.20 -11.12 2.42
C GLU A 134 14.21 -12.54 1.88
N MET A 135 13.01 -13.11 1.63
CA MET A 135 12.88 -14.44 1.03
C MET A 135 13.47 -14.47 -0.39
N ALA A 136 13.18 -13.45 -1.20
CA ALA A 136 13.73 -13.34 -2.54
C ALA A 136 15.25 -13.18 -2.51
N LEU A 137 15.78 -12.30 -1.65
CA LEU A 137 17.22 -12.09 -1.50
C LEU A 137 17.96 -13.34 -1.08
N LYS A 138 17.48 -14.06 -0.07
CA LYS A 138 18.08 -15.34 0.37
C LYS A 138 18.15 -16.40 -0.76
N ARG A 139 17.15 -16.41 -1.65
CA ARG A 139 17.15 -17.32 -2.80
C ARG A 139 18.16 -16.93 -3.88
N LEU A 140 18.52 -15.66 -4.01
CA LEU A 140 19.57 -15.24 -4.94
C LEU A 140 20.97 -15.77 -4.57
N PHE A 141 21.19 -16.16 -3.32
CA PHE A 141 22.42 -16.84 -2.90
C PHE A 141 22.44 -18.36 -3.22
N LYS A 142 21.32 -18.91 -3.69
CA LYS A 142 21.17 -20.31 -4.09
C LYS A 142 21.30 -20.48 -5.61
N ASP A 143 20.91 -21.67 -6.10
CA ASP A 143 20.86 -21.97 -7.52
C ASP A 143 19.74 -21.17 -8.23
N GLU A 144 19.91 -20.91 -9.52
CA GLU A 144 18.97 -20.13 -10.32
C GLU A 144 17.53 -20.71 -10.32
N LYS A 145 17.39 -22.04 -10.25
CA LYS A 145 16.10 -22.75 -10.16
C LYS A 145 15.27 -22.35 -8.93
N ASP A 146 15.93 -21.83 -7.89
CA ASP A 146 15.30 -21.44 -6.62
C ASP A 146 14.82 -19.97 -6.62
N TYR A 147 15.14 -19.20 -7.68
CA TYR A 147 14.82 -17.76 -7.74
C TYR A 147 13.33 -17.48 -7.78
N LEU A 148 12.90 -16.44 -7.08
CA LEU A 148 11.53 -15.92 -7.13
C LEU A 148 11.36 -14.97 -8.32
N LEU A 149 10.87 -15.48 -9.44
CA LEU A 149 10.75 -14.73 -10.70
C LEU A 149 9.76 -13.55 -10.64
N SER A 150 8.85 -13.55 -9.69
CA SER A 150 7.88 -12.46 -9.48
C SER A 150 8.46 -11.28 -8.70
N SER A 151 9.66 -11.41 -8.13
CA SER A 151 10.28 -10.36 -7.32
C SER A 151 11.10 -9.37 -8.17
N ASN A 152 10.95 -8.07 -7.88
CA ASN A 152 11.79 -7.04 -8.47
C ASN A 152 13.28 -7.21 -8.13
N LEU A 153 13.60 -7.74 -6.94
CA LEU A 153 14.98 -8.09 -6.60
C LEU A 153 15.57 -9.07 -7.63
N THR A 154 14.85 -10.13 -7.93
CA THR A 154 15.28 -11.15 -8.89
C THR A 154 15.42 -10.56 -10.29
N ASN A 155 14.44 -9.76 -10.73
CA ASN A 155 14.47 -9.14 -12.05
C ASN A 155 15.65 -8.18 -12.21
N ASN A 156 15.93 -7.39 -11.18
CA ASN A 156 17.03 -6.42 -11.21
C ASN A 156 18.41 -7.09 -11.02
N PHE A 157 18.48 -8.14 -10.21
CA PHE A 157 19.68 -8.98 -10.12
C PHE A 157 20.03 -9.58 -11.50
N ARG A 158 19.05 -10.19 -12.20
CA ARG A 158 19.24 -10.72 -13.55
C ARG A 158 19.66 -9.67 -14.55
N TYR A 159 19.06 -8.48 -14.48
CA TYR A 159 19.46 -7.36 -15.31
C TYR A 159 20.96 -7.01 -15.11
N PHE A 160 21.41 -6.91 -13.86
CA PHE A 160 22.83 -6.64 -13.59
C PHE A 160 23.73 -7.78 -14.04
N TYR A 161 23.31 -9.02 -13.81
CA TYR A 161 24.04 -10.20 -14.23
C TYR A 161 24.25 -10.22 -15.76
N GLU A 162 23.20 -9.98 -16.54
CA GLU A 162 23.25 -9.89 -18.00
C GLU A 162 24.11 -8.69 -18.45
N ARG A 163 23.90 -7.53 -17.84
CA ARG A 163 24.58 -6.29 -18.22
C ARG A 163 26.10 -6.33 -17.95
N ILE A 164 26.52 -7.00 -16.88
CA ILE A 164 27.96 -7.21 -16.59
C ILE A 164 28.60 -8.13 -17.63
N LEU A 165 27.89 -9.14 -18.11
CA LEU A 165 28.37 -10.04 -19.18
C LEU A 165 28.67 -9.30 -20.50
N ASP A 166 28.00 -8.19 -20.79
CA ASP A 166 28.27 -7.35 -21.95
C ASP A 166 29.69 -6.71 -21.92
N GLN A 167 30.38 -6.78 -20.78
CA GLN A 167 31.76 -6.36 -20.54
C GLN A 167 32.06 -4.90 -20.95
N GLU A 168 31.12 -3.99 -20.78
CA GLU A 168 31.36 -2.55 -20.97
C GLU A 168 32.40 -2.00 -20.00
N LEU A 169 32.54 -2.62 -18.84
CA LEU A 169 33.58 -2.44 -17.82
C LEU A 169 34.15 -3.80 -17.44
N THR A 170 35.42 -3.87 -17.15
CA THR A 170 36.02 -5.03 -16.50
C THR A 170 35.47 -5.17 -15.06
N ALA A 171 35.59 -6.36 -14.44
CA ALA A 171 35.17 -6.57 -13.04
C ALA A 171 35.85 -5.57 -12.08
N ASP A 172 37.14 -5.33 -12.29
CA ASP A 172 37.94 -4.38 -11.50
C ASP A 172 37.47 -2.93 -11.67
N GLU A 173 37.16 -2.51 -12.89
CA GLU A 173 36.61 -1.18 -13.18
C GLU A 173 35.22 -0.98 -12.57
N LEU A 174 34.36 -1.97 -12.72
CA LEU A 174 33.02 -1.93 -12.14
C LEU A 174 33.08 -1.81 -10.60
N PHE A 175 33.90 -2.62 -9.95
CA PHE A 175 34.07 -2.53 -8.50
C PHE A 175 34.68 -1.18 -8.09
N LYS A 176 35.65 -0.68 -8.82
CA LYS A 176 36.21 0.67 -8.62
C LYS A 176 35.16 1.77 -8.80
N ALA A 177 34.23 1.61 -9.75
CA ALA A 177 33.12 2.56 -9.95
C ALA A 177 32.13 2.54 -8.73
N ILE A 178 31.79 1.35 -8.24
CA ILE A 178 30.96 1.20 -7.04
C ILE A 178 31.61 1.89 -5.82
N GLN A 179 32.91 1.75 -5.64
CA GLN A 179 33.65 2.41 -4.56
C GLN A 179 33.67 3.94 -4.65
N LYS A 180 33.37 4.52 -5.81
CA LYS A 180 33.31 5.98 -6.04
C LYS A 180 31.91 6.57 -5.84
N LEU A 181 30.88 5.75 -5.50
CA LEU A 181 29.56 6.24 -5.15
C LEU A 181 29.60 6.97 -3.82
N MET A 182 29.15 8.23 -3.81
CA MET A 182 29.11 9.10 -2.62
C MET A 182 27.69 9.35 -2.20
N ILE A 183 27.48 9.42 -0.90
CA ILE A 183 26.19 9.73 -0.26
C ILE A 183 26.36 10.83 0.80
N ILE A 184 25.25 11.49 1.11
CA ILE A 184 25.11 12.20 2.39
C ILE A 184 24.51 11.19 3.38
N ASP A 185 25.32 10.76 4.32
CA ASP A 185 24.90 9.90 5.42
C ASP A 185 24.38 10.75 6.58
N ILE A 186 23.14 10.46 7.02
CA ILE A 186 22.46 11.14 8.12
C ILE A 186 22.22 10.13 9.23
N SER A 187 23.04 10.16 10.25
CA SER A 187 22.93 9.27 11.43
C SER A 187 22.03 9.92 12.49
N LEU A 188 20.96 9.20 12.85
CA LEU A 188 19.99 9.57 13.89
C LEU A 188 20.31 8.85 15.20
N LYS A 189 19.99 9.51 16.30
CA LYS A 189 20.09 8.93 17.64
C LYS A 189 18.70 8.57 18.16
N GLN A 190 18.53 7.31 18.52
CA GLN A 190 17.28 6.82 19.08
C GLN A 190 16.96 7.54 20.42
N GLY A 191 15.72 8.05 20.53
CA GLY A 191 15.25 8.78 21.72
C GLY A 191 15.65 10.25 21.80
N GLU A 192 16.58 10.74 20.93
CA GLU A 192 16.94 12.16 20.83
C GLU A 192 16.36 12.80 19.55
N ASP A 193 16.37 12.10 18.45
CA ASP A 193 15.94 12.59 17.14
C ASP A 193 14.55 12.04 16.77
N ASP A 194 13.67 12.87 16.22
CA ASP A 194 12.39 12.46 15.68
C ASP A 194 12.60 11.92 14.23
N ALA A 195 12.76 10.59 14.14
CA ALA A 195 12.98 9.91 12.87
C ALA A 195 11.84 10.15 11.88
N GLN A 196 10.59 10.24 12.37
CA GLN A 196 9.42 10.46 11.53
C GLN A 196 9.41 11.86 10.91
N LEU A 197 9.67 12.89 11.70
CA LEU A 197 9.74 14.28 11.21
C LEU A 197 10.85 14.44 10.16
N ILE A 198 12.01 13.81 10.40
CA ILE A 198 13.13 13.83 9.48
C ILE A 198 12.79 13.09 8.18
N PHE A 199 12.20 11.91 8.30
CA PHE A 199 11.72 11.12 7.16
C PHE A 199 10.69 11.89 6.31
N GLU A 200 9.70 12.53 6.94
CA GLU A 200 8.70 13.37 6.25
C GLU A 200 9.37 14.54 5.49
N SER A 201 10.37 15.16 6.10
CA SER A 201 11.07 16.31 5.52
C SER A 201 11.91 15.93 4.30
N LEU A 202 12.59 14.79 4.35
CA LEU A 202 13.48 14.32 3.29
C LEU A 202 12.73 13.70 2.11
N ASN A 203 11.63 12.99 2.35
CA ASN A 203 10.81 12.39 1.30
C ASN A 203 10.03 13.41 0.46
N SER A 204 10.02 14.70 0.84
CA SER A 204 9.44 15.76 0.01
C SER A 204 10.17 15.95 -1.33
N THR A 205 11.34 15.36 -1.53
CA THR A 205 12.21 15.52 -2.71
C THR A 205 12.49 14.22 -3.50
N GLY A 206 11.94 13.05 -3.06
CA GLY A 206 12.18 11.73 -3.65
C GLY A 206 10.99 11.15 -4.43
N LEU A 207 11.01 9.83 -4.69
CA LEU A 207 9.84 9.11 -5.20
C LEU A 207 8.70 9.22 -4.21
N ASP A 208 7.57 9.78 -4.65
CA ASP A 208 6.41 10.07 -3.80
C ASP A 208 5.91 8.80 -3.08
N LEU A 209 5.97 8.83 -1.76
CA LEU A 209 5.30 7.83 -0.93
C LEU A 209 3.79 7.95 -1.12
N THR A 210 3.12 6.83 -1.19
CA THR A 210 1.66 6.82 -1.15
C THR A 210 1.17 7.35 0.20
N GLU A 211 -0.06 7.84 0.26
CA GLU A 211 -0.64 8.28 1.54
C GLU A 211 -0.74 7.12 2.54
N ALA A 212 -0.92 5.88 2.05
CA ALA A 212 -0.89 4.67 2.86
C ALA A 212 0.49 4.41 3.47
N ASP A 213 1.58 4.57 2.71
CA ASP A 213 2.94 4.41 3.22
C ASP A 213 3.24 5.41 4.34
N LYS A 214 2.81 6.67 4.16
CA LYS A 214 2.99 7.71 5.18
C LYS A 214 2.22 7.37 6.47
N VAL A 215 1.00 6.84 6.35
CA VAL A 215 0.21 6.39 7.52
C VAL A 215 0.88 5.18 8.19
N ARG A 216 1.33 4.18 7.41
CA ARG A 216 2.05 3.02 7.94
C ARG A 216 3.28 3.44 8.75
N ASN A 217 4.08 4.36 8.19
CA ASN A 217 5.24 4.90 8.86
C ASN A 217 4.85 5.61 10.17
N TYR A 218 3.79 6.43 10.14
CA TYR A 218 3.29 7.14 11.31
C TYR A 218 2.92 6.21 12.46
N VAL A 219 2.22 5.12 12.18
CA VAL A 219 1.74 4.20 13.24
C VAL A 219 2.82 3.23 13.74
N LEU A 220 3.89 2.98 12.97
CA LEU A 220 4.88 1.95 13.29
C LEU A 220 6.27 2.52 13.66
N MET A 221 6.71 3.63 13.05
CA MET A 221 8.11 4.07 13.12
C MET A 221 8.61 4.37 14.55
N ASN A 222 7.76 4.95 15.39
CA ASN A 222 8.14 5.33 16.76
C ASN A 222 7.98 4.20 17.79
N GLN A 223 7.66 2.98 17.34
CA GLN A 223 7.53 1.83 18.22
C GLN A 223 8.85 1.05 18.36
N PRO A 224 9.09 0.33 19.45
CA PRO A 224 10.21 -0.63 19.56
C PRO A 224 10.14 -1.67 18.44
N VAL A 225 11.29 -2.16 17.93
CA VAL A 225 11.37 -3.06 16.75
C VAL A 225 10.44 -4.27 16.86
N LYS A 226 10.42 -4.95 18.01
CA LYS A 226 9.53 -6.11 18.23
C LYS A 226 8.05 -5.75 18.19
N VAL A 227 7.72 -4.55 18.69
CA VAL A 227 6.34 -4.02 18.65
C VAL A 227 5.98 -3.66 17.20
N GLN A 228 6.90 -3.05 16.44
CA GLN A 228 6.69 -2.77 15.01
C GLN A 228 6.34 -4.04 14.24
N GLU A 229 7.13 -5.12 14.42
CA GLU A 229 6.89 -6.41 13.75
C GLU A 229 5.53 -7.00 14.14
N SER A 230 5.19 -6.97 15.44
CA SER A 230 3.90 -7.46 15.93
C SER A 230 2.71 -6.66 15.38
N LEU A 231 2.76 -5.33 15.39
CA LEU A 231 1.70 -4.46 14.88
C LEU A 231 1.54 -4.60 13.37
N TYR A 232 2.66 -4.75 12.64
CA TYR A 232 2.61 -4.98 11.20
C TYR A 232 1.94 -6.31 10.86
N GLU A 233 2.38 -7.43 11.45
CA GLU A 233 1.88 -8.77 11.14
C GLU A 233 0.42 -8.97 11.62
N ASN A 234 0.08 -8.45 12.79
CA ASN A 234 -1.26 -8.67 13.36
C ASN A 234 -2.33 -7.76 12.77
N TYR A 235 -1.97 -6.56 12.29
CA TYR A 235 -2.92 -5.56 11.84
C TYR A 235 -2.63 -5.04 10.43
N TRP A 236 -1.47 -4.38 10.20
CA TRP A 236 -1.26 -3.64 8.96
C TRP A 236 -1.21 -4.53 7.71
N ASN A 237 -0.51 -5.66 7.77
CA ASN A 237 -0.46 -6.63 6.68
C ASN A 237 -1.86 -7.14 6.31
N LYS A 238 -2.73 -7.37 7.29
CA LYS A 238 -4.12 -7.75 7.03
C LYS A 238 -4.91 -6.63 6.36
N ILE A 239 -4.69 -5.37 6.78
CA ILE A 239 -5.29 -4.20 6.13
C ILE A 239 -4.87 -4.14 4.66
N GLU A 240 -3.60 -4.33 4.34
CA GLU A 240 -3.09 -4.37 2.96
C GLU A 240 -3.79 -5.45 2.14
N VAL A 241 -3.86 -6.67 2.65
CA VAL A 241 -4.53 -7.81 1.99
C VAL A 241 -6.03 -7.56 1.82
N ASN A 242 -6.73 -7.17 2.88
CA ASN A 242 -8.18 -6.93 2.87
C ASN A 242 -8.59 -5.80 1.90
N THR A 243 -7.70 -4.85 1.65
CA THR A 243 -7.95 -3.74 0.73
C THR A 243 -7.43 -3.98 -0.68
N ASN A 244 -6.88 -5.18 -0.95
CA ASN A 244 -6.18 -5.50 -2.19
C ASN A 244 -5.10 -4.45 -2.52
N TYR A 245 -4.33 -4.04 -1.50
CA TYR A 245 -3.28 -3.01 -1.54
C TYR A 245 -3.76 -1.58 -1.90
N GLU A 246 -5.08 -1.35 -1.97
CA GLU A 246 -5.69 -0.03 -2.19
C GLU A 246 -5.91 0.73 -0.86
N VAL A 247 -4.93 0.66 0.05
CA VAL A 247 -5.04 1.17 1.42
C VAL A 247 -5.34 2.67 1.47
N SER A 248 -4.75 3.48 0.58
CA SER A 248 -5.00 4.93 0.54
C SER A 248 -6.48 5.27 0.30
N ASN A 249 -7.15 4.53 -0.59
CA ASN A 249 -8.59 4.70 -0.86
C ASN A 249 -9.45 4.20 0.32
N PHE A 250 -9.06 3.10 0.95
CA PHE A 250 -9.72 2.61 2.15
C PHE A 250 -9.63 3.62 3.29
N LEU A 251 -8.45 4.13 3.61
CA LEU A 251 -8.23 5.16 4.65
C LEU A 251 -9.05 6.43 4.37
N ARG A 252 -9.12 6.84 3.09
CA ARG A 252 -9.96 7.96 2.71
C ARG A 252 -11.43 7.72 3.04
N ASN A 253 -11.96 6.53 2.76
CA ASN A 253 -13.35 6.17 3.09
C ASN A 253 -13.58 6.10 4.60
N TYR A 254 -12.63 5.52 5.34
CA TYR A 254 -12.63 5.48 6.81
C TYR A 254 -12.66 6.89 7.41
N LEU A 255 -11.80 7.78 6.94
CA LEU A 255 -11.80 9.18 7.40
C LEU A 255 -13.05 9.93 6.95
N THR A 256 -13.64 9.60 5.80
CA THR A 256 -14.83 10.28 5.30
C THR A 256 -16.00 10.15 6.27
N PHE A 257 -16.33 8.96 6.74
CA PHE A 257 -17.46 8.80 7.65
C PHE A 257 -17.15 9.31 9.07
N ASN A 258 -15.91 9.19 9.54
CA ASN A 258 -15.50 9.70 10.84
C ASN A 258 -15.48 11.24 10.88
N LEU A 259 -14.92 11.89 9.84
CA LEU A 259 -14.83 13.35 9.74
C LEU A 259 -16.09 14.00 9.16
N LYS A 260 -17.05 13.22 8.63
CA LYS A 260 -18.30 13.68 7.98
C LYS A 260 -18.03 14.60 6.78
N ARG A 261 -16.88 14.44 6.15
CA ARG A 261 -16.43 15.14 4.93
C ARG A 261 -15.41 14.31 4.18
N VAL A 262 -15.31 14.51 2.86
CA VAL A 262 -14.41 13.76 2.00
C VAL A 262 -13.03 14.42 1.96
N PRO A 263 -11.97 13.79 2.51
CA PRO A 263 -10.60 14.28 2.37
C PRO A 263 -10.14 14.26 0.90
N LYS A 264 -9.25 15.19 0.52
CA LYS A 264 -8.50 15.06 -0.74
C LYS A 264 -7.56 13.87 -0.63
N ILE A 265 -7.44 13.08 -1.70
CA ILE A 265 -6.61 11.87 -1.67
C ILE A 265 -5.15 12.17 -1.25
N GLN A 266 -4.56 13.26 -1.73
CA GLN A 266 -3.19 13.67 -1.39
C GLN A 266 -3.04 14.27 0.03
N LYS A 267 -4.11 14.29 0.82
CA LYS A 267 -4.13 14.80 2.20
C LYS A 267 -4.61 13.76 3.21
N VAL A 268 -4.79 12.51 2.78
CA VAL A 268 -5.29 11.42 3.64
C VAL A 268 -4.39 11.25 4.85
N TYR A 269 -3.08 11.24 4.67
CA TYR A 269 -2.12 11.16 5.76
C TYR A 269 -2.27 12.31 6.79
N LEU A 270 -2.30 13.56 6.32
CA LEU A 270 -2.43 14.72 7.20
C LEU A 270 -3.75 14.72 7.99
N GLU A 271 -4.84 14.29 7.35
CA GLU A 271 -6.14 14.17 8.00
C GLU A 271 -6.17 12.99 8.98
N PHE A 272 -5.49 11.88 8.65
CA PHE A 272 -5.35 10.74 9.54
C PHE A 272 -4.55 11.09 10.80
N LYS A 273 -3.41 11.76 10.65
CA LYS A 273 -2.59 12.23 11.76
C LYS A 273 -3.40 13.13 12.72
N LYS A 274 -4.11 14.13 12.18
CA LYS A 274 -4.99 15.00 12.98
C LYS A 274 -6.13 14.23 13.65
N TYR A 275 -6.67 13.23 12.99
CA TYR A 275 -7.73 12.38 13.55
C TYR A 275 -7.20 11.54 14.72
N SER A 276 -6.05 10.91 14.55
CA SER A 276 -5.37 10.13 15.60
C SER A 276 -5.01 10.98 16.82
N GLU A 277 -4.35 12.13 16.61
CA GLU A 277 -3.97 13.07 17.67
C GLU A 277 -5.17 13.62 18.46
N LYS A 278 -6.27 13.94 17.75
CA LYS A 278 -7.48 14.46 18.39
C LYS A 278 -8.19 13.45 19.28
N ASN A 279 -8.15 12.16 18.91
CA ASN A 279 -8.84 11.11 19.64
C ASN A 279 -7.99 10.51 20.77
N ASP A 280 -6.71 10.90 20.88
CA ASP A 280 -5.75 10.36 21.86
C ASP A 280 -5.78 8.83 21.94
N SER A 281 -6.00 8.21 20.77
CA SER A 281 -6.19 6.77 20.66
C SER A 281 -4.85 6.06 20.81
N ASP A 282 -4.84 4.96 21.57
CA ASP A 282 -3.71 4.03 21.52
C ASP A 282 -3.52 3.49 20.09
N ILE A 283 -2.26 3.35 19.67
CA ILE A 283 -1.93 2.91 18.30
C ILE A 283 -2.48 1.51 18.00
N GLU A 284 -2.45 0.61 18.97
CA GLU A 284 -2.96 -0.75 18.79
C GLU A 284 -4.49 -0.76 18.67
N GLU A 285 -5.20 0.03 19.45
CA GLU A 285 -6.65 0.20 19.33
C GLU A 285 -7.03 0.78 17.96
N LEU A 286 -6.30 1.80 17.50
CA LEU A 286 -6.51 2.42 16.19
C LEU A 286 -6.28 1.42 15.05
N LEU A 287 -5.21 0.62 15.12
CA LEU A 287 -4.90 -0.41 14.13
C LEU A 287 -5.93 -1.55 14.14
N SER A 288 -6.41 -1.96 15.31
CA SER A 288 -7.48 -2.95 15.47
C SER A 288 -8.79 -2.47 14.86
N ASP A 289 -9.13 -1.17 15.06
CA ASP A 289 -10.31 -0.59 14.43
C ASP A 289 -10.19 -0.52 12.90
N LEU A 290 -9.03 -0.11 12.40
CA LEU A 290 -8.74 -0.10 10.95
C LEU A 290 -8.79 -1.51 10.34
N GLU A 291 -8.22 -2.50 11.01
CA GLU A 291 -8.24 -3.89 10.55
C GLU A 291 -9.68 -4.41 10.44
N ARG A 292 -10.50 -4.22 11.45
CA ARG A 292 -11.92 -4.58 11.44
C ARG A 292 -12.68 -3.91 10.29
N TYR A 293 -12.47 -2.62 10.06
CA TYR A 293 -13.11 -1.93 8.93
C TYR A 293 -12.53 -2.36 7.56
N SER A 294 -11.27 -2.80 7.52
CA SER A 294 -10.68 -3.36 6.30
C SER A 294 -11.32 -4.70 5.91
N GLU A 295 -11.65 -5.55 6.89
CA GLU A 295 -12.41 -6.78 6.66
C GLU A 295 -13.80 -6.46 6.08
N ILE A 296 -14.50 -5.50 6.67
CA ILE A 296 -15.80 -5.06 6.16
C ILE A 296 -15.65 -4.50 4.73
N ASN A 297 -14.59 -3.74 4.45
CA ASN A 297 -14.33 -3.23 3.10
C ASN A 297 -14.09 -4.36 2.08
N ARG A 298 -13.41 -5.44 2.48
CA ARG A 298 -13.24 -6.67 1.67
C ARG A 298 -14.59 -7.33 1.41
N ASP A 299 -15.38 -7.53 2.46
CA ASP A 299 -16.70 -8.18 2.39
C ASP A 299 -17.64 -7.39 1.46
N ILE A 300 -17.66 -6.06 1.55
CA ILE A 300 -18.39 -5.17 0.63
C ILE A 300 -17.90 -5.32 -0.81
N SER A 301 -16.58 -5.26 -1.01
CA SER A 301 -15.98 -5.27 -2.36
C SER A 301 -16.20 -6.60 -3.08
N ASN A 302 -16.18 -7.71 -2.33
CA ASN A 302 -16.33 -9.06 -2.86
C ASN A 302 -17.79 -9.57 -2.76
N ALA A 303 -18.69 -8.83 -2.14
CA ALA A 303 -20.04 -9.28 -1.81
C ALA A 303 -20.00 -10.63 -1.07
N SER A 304 -19.29 -10.69 0.06
CA SER A 304 -18.95 -11.91 0.80
C SER A 304 -19.11 -11.74 2.31
N THR A 305 -20.24 -11.20 2.75
CA THR A 305 -20.54 -10.99 4.17
C THR A 305 -20.91 -12.28 4.91
N GLY A 306 -21.22 -13.35 4.16
CA GLY A 306 -21.76 -14.60 4.66
C GLY A 306 -23.29 -14.65 4.68
N GLU A 307 -23.96 -13.52 4.42
CA GLU A 307 -25.42 -13.43 4.34
C GLU A 307 -25.86 -13.25 2.88
N ARG A 308 -26.45 -14.28 2.31
CA ARG A 308 -26.79 -14.34 0.87
C ARG A 308 -27.57 -13.12 0.37
N GLU A 309 -28.61 -12.71 1.09
CA GLU A 309 -29.44 -11.57 0.66
C GLU A 309 -28.65 -10.25 0.67
N VAL A 310 -27.75 -10.06 1.64
CA VAL A 310 -26.86 -8.90 1.71
C VAL A 310 -25.88 -8.93 0.54
N ASP A 311 -25.26 -10.09 0.30
CA ASP A 311 -24.28 -10.28 -0.76
C ASP A 311 -24.88 -10.05 -2.15
N GLU A 312 -26.12 -10.47 -2.38
CA GLU A 312 -26.85 -10.19 -3.62
C GLU A 312 -27.05 -8.67 -3.85
N VAL A 313 -27.38 -7.89 -2.81
CA VAL A 313 -27.53 -6.43 -2.94
C VAL A 313 -26.16 -5.76 -3.13
N LEU A 314 -25.16 -6.18 -2.37
CA LEU A 314 -23.78 -5.66 -2.52
C LEU A 314 -23.23 -5.96 -3.92
N HIS A 315 -23.47 -7.16 -4.46
CA HIS A 315 -23.07 -7.50 -5.82
C HIS A 315 -23.69 -6.53 -6.84
N ARG A 316 -24.97 -6.23 -6.73
CA ARG A 316 -25.66 -5.29 -7.62
C ARG A 316 -25.12 -3.85 -7.46
N LEU A 317 -24.85 -3.42 -6.23
CA LEU A 317 -24.21 -2.13 -5.97
C LEU A 317 -22.80 -2.05 -6.57
N ASN A 318 -22.04 -3.14 -6.53
CA ASN A 318 -20.72 -3.24 -7.15
C ASN A 318 -20.80 -3.19 -8.68
N ILE A 319 -21.84 -3.77 -9.30
CA ILE A 319 -22.11 -3.62 -10.75
C ILE A 319 -22.29 -2.14 -11.12
N LEU A 320 -22.96 -1.36 -10.29
CA LEU A 320 -23.12 0.09 -10.50
C LEU A 320 -21.81 0.88 -10.33
N ASP A 321 -20.75 0.25 -9.80
CA ASP A 321 -19.41 0.83 -9.53
C ASP A 321 -19.47 2.15 -8.74
N MET A 322 -20.34 2.22 -7.77
CA MET A 322 -20.54 3.41 -6.96
C MET A 322 -19.63 3.42 -5.72
N ARG A 323 -18.33 3.64 -5.91
CA ARG A 323 -17.34 3.69 -4.82
C ARG A 323 -17.67 4.73 -3.74
N VAL A 324 -18.43 5.76 -4.11
CA VAL A 324 -18.83 6.85 -3.20
C VAL A 324 -19.76 6.43 -2.04
N ILE A 325 -20.36 5.23 -2.11
CA ILE A 325 -21.23 4.70 -1.05
C ILE A 325 -20.47 4.05 0.10
N LYS A 326 -19.22 3.68 -0.09
CA LYS A 326 -18.43 2.98 0.93
C LYS A 326 -18.39 3.71 2.29
N PRO A 327 -18.27 5.05 2.37
CA PRO A 327 -18.33 5.76 3.64
C PRO A 327 -19.65 5.58 4.42
N PHE A 328 -20.74 5.21 3.75
CA PHE A 328 -22.00 4.84 4.40
C PHE A 328 -22.06 3.35 4.71
N LEU A 329 -21.62 2.48 3.79
CA LEU A 329 -21.69 1.03 3.95
C LEU A 329 -20.80 0.49 5.06
N LEU A 330 -19.59 1.04 5.21
CA LEU A 330 -18.64 0.61 6.23
C LEU A 330 -19.24 0.70 7.65
N PRO A 331 -19.68 1.87 8.12
CA PRO A 331 -20.29 1.98 9.44
C PRO A 331 -21.66 1.27 9.54
N LEU A 332 -22.43 1.16 8.47
CA LEU A 332 -23.70 0.44 8.47
C LEU A 332 -23.52 -1.06 8.77
N ILE A 333 -22.61 -1.71 8.03
CA ILE A 333 -22.34 -3.14 8.21
C ILE A 333 -21.69 -3.39 9.57
N ASN A 334 -20.77 -2.50 10.00
CA ASN A 334 -20.21 -2.59 11.35
C ASN A 334 -21.30 -2.48 12.42
N TYR A 335 -22.25 -1.57 12.24
CA TYR A 335 -23.36 -1.37 13.18
C TYR A 335 -24.25 -2.60 13.29
N TRP A 336 -24.50 -3.29 12.18
CA TRP A 336 -25.18 -4.57 12.15
C TRP A 336 -24.35 -5.69 12.81
N LYS A 337 -23.06 -5.84 12.48
CA LYS A 337 -22.17 -6.84 13.12
C LYS A 337 -22.09 -6.66 14.64
N LEU A 338 -22.28 -5.44 15.13
CA LEU A 338 -22.37 -5.12 16.57
C LEU A 338 -23.79 -5.29 17.16
N ASN A 339 -24.74 -5.87 16.42
CA ASN A 339 -26.14 -6.07 16.82
C ASN A 339 -26.88 -4.78 17.25
N LYS A 340 -26.50 -3.63 16.65
CA LYS A 340 -27.16 -2.34 16.90
C LYS A 340 -28.36 -2.10 16.00
N ILE A 341 -28.46 -2.80 14.88
CA ILE A 341 -29.65 -2.92 14.02
C ILE A 341 -29.84 -4.38 13.65
N ASP A 342 -31.10 -4.75 13.38
CA ASP A 342 -31.44 -6.10 12.95
C ASP A 342 -31.16 -6.34 11.45
N PHE A 343 -31.29 -7.59 11.03
CA PHE A 343 -31.09 -7.99 9.65
C PHE A 343 -32.06 -7.29 8.68
N LYS A 344 -33.32 -7.11 9.10
CA LYS A 344 -34.34 -6.46 8.27
C LYS A 344 -34.02 -4.99 8.03
N ALA A 345 -33.54 -4.29 9.05
CA ALA A 345 -33.10 -2.90 8.91
C ALA A 345 -31.85 -2.79 8.01
N LEU A 346 -30.88 -3.70 8.13
CA LEU A 346 -29.72 -3.74 7.24
C LEU A 346 -30.13 -3.92 5.77
N ILE A 347 -30.84 -5.01 5.46
CA ILE A 347 -31.21 -5.33 4.08
C ILE A 347 -32.13 -4.26 3.48
N GLY A 348 -33.06 -3.72 4.28
CA GLY A 348 -33.88 -2.59 3.88
C GLY A 348 -33.08 -1.35 3.56
N SER A 349 -32.08 -1.02 4.37
CA SER A 349 -31.18 0.13 4.16
C SER A 349 -30.37 -0.01 2.87
N LEU A 350 -29.83 -1.20 2.60
CA LEU A 350 -29.11 -1.47 1.37
C LEU A 350 -30.00 -1.32 0.14
N LYS A 351 -31.24 -1.86 0.17
CA LYS A 351 -32.21 -1.73 -0.92
C LYS A 351 -32.66 -0.29 -1.15
N VAL A 352 -32.83 0.51 -0.09
CA VAL A 352 -33.16 1.94 -0.19
C VAL A 352 -32.03 2.71 -0.87
N VAL A 353 -30.79 2.45 -0.50
CA VAL A 353 -29.62 3.08 -1.13
C VAL A 353 -29.46 2.62 -2.58
N GLU A 354 -29.62 1.33 -2.88
CA GLU A 354 -29.63 0.78 -4.23
C GLU A 354 -30.66 1.51 -5.12
N THR A 355 -31.90 1.64 -4.62
CA THR A 355 -32.98 2.33 -5.32
C THR A 355 -32.69 3.81 -5.53
N PHE A 356 -32.16 4.49 -4.53
CA PHE A 356 -31.79 5.91 -4.61
C PHE A 356 -30.75 6.15 -5.71
N ILE A 357 -29.69 5.34 -5.75
CA ILE A 357 -28.62 5.45 -6.75
C ILE A 357 -29.15 5.15 -8.15
N PHE A 358 -29.89 4.06 -8.30
CA PHE A 358 -30.41 3.65 -9.59
C PHE A 358 -31.36 4.70 -10.19
N ARG A 359 -32.32 5.23 -9.39
CA ARG A 359 -33.21 6.31 -9.84
C ARG A 359 -32.46 7.54 -10.30
N ARG A 360 -31.44 7.98 -9.55
CA ARG A 360 -30.61 9.12 -9.92
C ARG A 360 -29.82 8.87 -11.21
N THR A 361 -29.33 7.65 -11.39
CA THR A 361 -28.60 7.25 -12.61
C THR A 361 -29.54 7.28 -13.83
N MET A 362 -30.75 6.77 -13.68
CA MET A 362 -31.77 6.81 -14.76
C MET A 362 -32.16 8.23 -15.13
N CYS A 363 -32.35 9.10 -14.13
CA CYS A 363 -32.66 10.52 -14.34
C CYS A 363 -31.45 11.38 -14.72
N SER A 364 -30.27 10.80 -14.94
CA SER A 364 -29.04 11.52 -15.32
C SER A 364 -28.60 12.59 -14.32
N PHE A 365 -28.87 12.38 -13.01
CA PHE A 365 -28.46 13.32 -11.98
C PHE A 365 -26.96 13.30 -11.75
N PRO A 366 -26.34 14.45 -11.47
CA PRO A 366 -24.90 14.53 -11.21
C PRO A 366 -24.47 13.67 -10.03
N THR A 367 -23.35 12.94 -10.17
CA THR A 367 -22.79 12.08 -9.12
C THR A 367 -22.04 12.86 -8.03
N ASN A 368 -21.64 14.11 -8.31
CA ASN A 368 -20.85 14.92 -7.35
C ASN A 368 -21.56 15.14 -6.00
N ALA A 369 -22.90 15.25 -6.01
CA ALA A 369 -23.69 15.36 -4.79
C ALA A 369 -23.60 14.12 -3.89
N LEU A 370 -23.40 12.94 -4.47
CA LEU A 370 -23.35 11.66 -3.74
C LEU A 370 -22.21 11.64 -2.71
N ASN A 371 -21.06 12.25 -3.01
CA ASN A 371 -19.94 12.36 -2.07
C ASN A 371 -20.34 13.05 -0.75
N LYS A 372 -21.10 14.14 -0.85
CA LYS A 372 -21.57 14.87 0.33
C LYS A 372 -22.65 14.08 1.09
N ILE A 373 -23.56 13.44 0.36
CA ILE A 373 -24.64 12.64 0.95
C ILE A 373 -24.04 11.49 1.77
N PHE A 374 -23.21 10.65 1.16
CA PHE A 374 -22.73 9.45 1.83
C PHE A 374 -21.65 9.71 2.89
N ALA A 375 -21.02 10.89 2.88
CA ALA A 375 -20.13 11.30 3.97
C ALA A 375 -20.85 11.54 5.30
N THR A 376 -22.13 11.93 5.27
CA THR A 376 -22.88 12.33 6.47
C THR A 376 -24.08 11.43 6.75
N LEU A 377 -24.58 10.69 5.75
CA LEU A 377 -25.85 9.95 5.81
C LEU A 377 -25.96 9.03 7.03
N PHE A 378 -24.92 8.22 7.31
CA PHE A 378 -24.93 7.33 8.46
C PHE A 378 -25.05 8.11 9.78
N SER A 379 -24.22 9.14 9.95
CA SER A 379 -24.22 9.95 11.17
C SER A 379 -25.50 10.77 11.36
N GLU A 380 -26.10 11.28 10.27
CA GLU A 380 -27.40 11.95 10.28
C GLU A 380 -28.50 10.96 10.72
N THR A 381 -28.49 9.75 10.15
CA THR A 381 -29.46 8.70 10.50
C THR A 381 -29.37 8.33 11.97
N ILE A 382 -28.17 8.02 12.48
CA ILE A 382 -27.99 7.69 13.91
C ILE A 382 -28.44 8.83 14.82
N LYS A 383 -28.07 10.06 14.48
CA LYS A 383 -28.46 11.24 15.28
C LYS A 383 -29.98 11.36 15.42
N LEU A 384 -30.71 11.27 14.30
CA LEU A 384 -32.17 11.40 14.30
C LEU A 384 -32.87 10.18 14.92
N THR A 385 -32.35 8.97 14.70
CA THR A 385 -32.83 7.74 15.34
C THR A 385 -32.78 7.86 16.86
N ASN A 386 -31.65 8.30 17.40
CA ASN A 386 -31.47 8.45 18.84
C ASN A 386 -32.33 9.58 19.43
N GLN A 387 -32.47 10.71 18.72
CA GLN A 387 -33.29 11.85 19.15
C GLN A 387 -34.77 11.55 19.15
N GLY A 388 -35.25 10.77 18.17
CA GLY A 388 -36.65 10.43 18.01
C GLY A 388 -37.06 9.13 18.68
N ASN A 389 -36.12 8.35 19.26
CA ASN A 389 -36.34 6.98 19.73
C ASN A 389 -37.09 6.13 18.68
N THR A 390 -36.65 6.23 17.42
CA THR A 390 -37.28 5.63 16.25
C THR A 390 -36.36 4.59 15.62
N GLU A 391 -36.88 3.78 14.68
CA GLU A 391 -36.08 2.77 13.98
C GLU A 391 -35.18 3.39 12.92
N PHE A 392 -34.05 2.73 12.65
CA PHE A 392 -33.00 3.20 11.69
C PHE A 392 -33.52 3.35 10.25
N LEU A 393 -34.22 2.33 9.74
CA LEU A 393 -34.64 2.28 8.32
C LEU A 393 -35.66 3.37 7.94
N PRO A 394 -36.72 3.63 8.71
CA PRO A 394 -37.63 4.74 8.45
C PRO A 394 -36.93 6.11 8.45
N VAL A 395 -35.99 6.33 9.38
CA VAL A 395 -35.21 7.57 9.45
C VAL A 395 -34.31 7.74 8.24
N LEU A 396 -33.59 6.69 7.83
CA LEU A 396 -32.76 6.70 6.61
C LEU A 396 -33.60 7.08 5.37
N SER A 397 -34.76 6.44 5.22
CA SER A 397 -35.68 6.71 4.11
C SER A 397 -36.17 8.15 4.13
N TYR A 398 -36.57 8.66 5.30
CA TYR A 398 -36.99 10.06 5.50
C TYR A 398 -35.89 11.05 5.07
N ILE A 399 -34.64 10.82 5.51
CA ILE A 399 -33.52 11.70 5.17
C ILE A 399 -33.32 11.74 3.64
N LEU A 400 -33.30 10.59 2.97
CA LEU A 400 -33.05 10.53 1.53
C LEU A 400 -34.19 11.17 0.73
N ILE A 401 -35.44 10.95 1.09
CA ILE A 401 -36.62 11.50 0.41
C ILE A 401 -36.68 13.03 0.55
N ASN A 402 -36.26 13.57 1.68
CA ASN A 402 -36.29 15.00 1.96
C ASN A 402 -35.02 15.75 1.56
N LYS A 403 -34.04 15.09 0.91
CA LYS A 403 -32.89 15.82 0.32
C LYS A 403 -33.39 16.78 -0.78
N ALA A 404 -32.80 17.97 -0.84
CA ALA A 404 -33.17 19.04 -1.76
C ALA A 404 -32.14 19.23 -2.89
N ASP A 405 -32.44 20.08 -3.84
CA ASP A 405 -31.57 20.52 -4.95
C ASP A 405 -30.92 19.35 -5.72
N SER A 406 -29.62 19.46 -5.96
CA SER A 406 -28.84 18.43 -6.67
C SER A 406 -28.74 17.10 -5.90
N SER A 407 -29.11 17.07 -4.61
CA SER A 407 -29.12 15.89 -3.74
C SER A 407 -30.46 15.18 -3.68
N ARG A 408 -31.51 15.75 -4.28
CA ARG A 408 -32.88 15.27 -4.13
C ARG A 408 -33.11 13.83 -4.62
N TYR A 409 -34.13 13.21 -4.06
CA TYR A 409 -34.65 11.92 -4.51
C TYR A 409 -35.50 12.14 -5.77
N PRO A 410 -35.30 11.42 -6.88
CA PRO A 410 -36.14 11.53 -8.09
C PRO A 410 -37.57 11.09 -7.82
N LYS A 411 -38.55 11.90 -8.23
CA LYS A 411 -40.00 11.56 -8.11
C LYS A 411 -40.36 10.39 -9.04
N ASP A 412 -41.42 9.67 -8.73
CA ASP A 412 -41.87 8.53 -9.54
C ASP A 412 -42.18 8.92 -10.99
N SER A 413 -42.89 10.04 -11.19
CA SER A 413 -43.22 10.56 -12.51
C SER A 413 -41.98 10.91 -13.34
N GLU A 414 -40.95 11.46 -12.71
CA GLU A 414 -39.69 11.81 -13.35
C GLU A 414 -38.86 10.55 -13.70
N PHE A 415 -38.82 9.60 -12.76
CA PHE A 415 -38.15 8.33 -12.98
C PHE A 415 -38.79 7.53 -14.10
N LEU A 416 -40.12 7.36 -14.09
CA LEU A 416 -40.85 6.64 -15.14
C LEU A 416 -40.65 7.28 -16.53
N LYS A 417 -40.80 8.60 -16.61
CA LYS A 417 -40.53 9.31 -17.85
C LYS A 417 -39.11 9.11 -18.35
N SER A 418 -38.12 9.25 -17.46
CA SER A 418 -36.70 9.02 -17.81
C SER A 418 -36.43 7.57 -18.21
N PHE A 419 -37.16 6.62 -17.67
CA PHE A 419 -37.03 5.21 -18.00
C PHE A 419 -37.61 4.90 -19.41
N ASP A 420 -38.73 5.51 -19.76
CA ASP A 420 -39.36 5.33 -21.06
C ASP A 420 -38.59 6.05 -22.19
N ASP A 421 -38.09 7.23 -21.90
CA ASP A 421 -37.42 8.10 -22.93
C ASP A 421 -35.95 7.76 -23.14
N LYS A 422 -35.30 7.00 -22.22
CA LYS A 422 -33.86 6.82 -22.23
C LYS A 422 -33.42 5.74 -23.23
N ASP A 423 -32.53 6.11 -24.14
CA ASP A 423 -31.84 5.12 -24.96
C ASP A 423 -30.87 4.30 -24.10
N ILE A 424 -31.12 2.99 -24.04
CA ILE A 424 -30.33 2.04 -23.26
C ILE A 424 -28.88 1.97 -23.76
N TYR A 425 -28.65 2.21 -25.07
CA TYR A 425 -27.31 2.17 -25.64
C TYR A 425 -26.45 3.38 -25.24
N ASP A 426 -27.08 4.52 -24.95
CA ASP A 426 -26.41 5.72 -24.45
C ASP A 426 -26.12 5.66 -22.94
N MET A 427 -26.62 4.66 -22.25
CA MET A 427 -26.37 4.47 -20.83
C MET A 427 -24.91 4.07 -20.57
N ASN A 428 -24.36 4.55 -19.45
CA ASN A 428 -23.10 4.03 -18.89
C ASN A 428 -23.12 2.49 -18.84
N LYS A 429 -22.03 1.85 -19.26
CA LYS A 429 -21.90 0.38 -19.35
C LYS A 429 -22.34 -0.33 -18.06
N ASN A 430 -21.98 0.20 -16.90
CA ASN A 430 -22.29 -0.39 -15.59
C ASN A 430 -23.78 -0.28 -15.25
N ALA A 431 -24.38 0.88 -15.51
CA ALA A 431 -25.82 1.08 -15.33
C ALA A 431 -26.64 0.18 -16.27
N ARG A 432 -26.20 0.02 -17.51
CA ARG A 432 -26.82 -0.90 -18.48
C ARG A 432 -26.70 -2.36 -18.02
N LYS A 433 -25.52 -2.78 -17.57
CA LYS A 433 -25.30 -4.13 -17.02
C LYS A 433 -26.22 -4.40 -15.82
N TYR A 434 -26.32 -3.43 -14.90
CA TYR A 434 -27.20 -3.52 -13.75
C TYR A 434 -28.68 -3.66 -14.18
N LEU A 435 -29.12 -2.85 -15.15
CA LEU A 435 -30.50 -2.92 -15.64
C LEU A 435 -30.83 -4.31 -16.21
N PHE A 436 -29.98 -4.86 -17.07
CA PHE A 436 -30.19 -6.19 -17.64
C PHE A 436 -30.13 -7.27 -16.56
N ASP A 437 -29.19 -7.20 -15.63
CA ASP A 437 -29.13 -8.13 -14.50
C ASP A 437 -30.44 -8.14 -13.69
N ARG A 438 -31.03 -6.96 -13.46
CA ARG A 438 -32.32 -6.84 -12.74
C ARG A 438 -33.50 -7.37 -13.55
N LEU A 439 -33.52 -7.20 -14.87
CA LEU A 439 -34.58 -7.70 -15.73
C LEU A 439 -34.53 -9.22 -15.88
N GLU A 440 -33.33 -9.78 -16.10
CA GLU A 440 -33.14 -11.23 -16.22
C GLU A 440 -33.43 -11.96 -14.91
N ASN A 441 -33.03 -11.42 -13.78
CA ASN A 441 -33.21 -12.06 -12.48
C ASN A 441 -34.59 -11.81 -11.83
N ARG A 442 -35.45 -10.98 -12.46
CA ARG A 442 -36.82 -10.74 -11.96
C ARG A 442 -37.69 -12.00 -11.91
N ASN A 443 -37.42 -12.99 -12.75
CA ASN A 443 -38.17 -14.26 -12.84
C ASN A 443 -37.39 -15.46 -12.25
N CYS A 444 -36.17 -15.28 -11.77
CA CYS A 444 -35.32 -16.39 -11.30
C CYS A 444 -35.54 -16.76 -9.82
N GLN A 445 -36.77 -16.89 -9.37
CA GLN A 445 -37.04 -17.79 -8.23
C GLN A 445 -37.01 -19.29 -8.64
N ILE A 446 -36.80 -19.63 -9.91
CA ILE A 446 -36.98 -20.99 -10.44
C ILE A 446 -35.70 -21.61 -11.06
N PHE A 447 -34.66 -20.84 -11.41
CA PHE A 447 -33.44 -21.42 -12.01
C PHE A 447 -32.16 -20.95 -11.32
N CYS A 448 -31.66 -21.79 -10.41
CA CYS A 448 -30.26 -21.75 -10.02
C CYS A 448 -29.39 -22.19 -11.21
N VAL A 449 -28.88 -21.26 -11.99
CA VAL A 449 -27.84 -21.57 -12.95
C VAL A 449 -26.50 -21.42 -12.23
N ASN A 450 -25.86 -22.58 -11.98
CA ASN A 450 -24.45 -22.66 -11.63
C ASN A 450 -23.63 -21.99 -12.70
N ARG A 451 -23.15 -20.76 -12.48
CA ARG A 451 -22.10 -20.15 -13.30
C ARG A 451 -20.74 -20.38 -12.64
N SER A 452 -20.19 -21.56 -12.86
CA SER A 452 -18.75 -21.73 -12.91
C SER A 452 -18.30 -21.21 -14.28
N PHE A 453 -17.67 -20.05 -14.33
CA PHE A 453 -16.89 -19.61 -15.48
C PHE A 453 -15.42 -19.67 -15.10
N SER A 454 -14.73 -20.62 -15.79
CA SER A 454 -13.28 -20.74 -15.95
C SER A 454 -12.62 -19.45 -16.43
#